data_3754a592bc1a43cc8197d95927d28beb
#
_entry.id   3754a592bc1a43cc8197d95927d28beb
#
_cell.length_a   1.000
_cell.length_b   1.000
_cell.length_c   1.000
_cell.angle_alpha   90.00
_cell.angle_beta   90.00
_cell.angle_gamma   90.00
#
_symmetry.space_group_name_H-M   'P 1'
#
loop_
_entity.id
_entity.type
_entity.pdbx_description
1 polymer ?
#
loop_
_entity_poly.entity_id
_entity_poly.type
_entity_poly.pdbx_seq_one_letter_code
_entity_poly.pdbx_strand_id
1 'polypeptide(L)'
;MKLNRYQAGVLAERYLDVFLGDPTGLFFLVFQPIAVAICTGLVWQGTQATPTLYFVLVFAAIFFGCVNACREIVKEKAIFQRERLVGLEISAYIASKLGILAMLGLGQTLLFYFGVRYFLVLEGNPLLMLATIYASLLSGTALGLGISALVVSDVMALALVPVALIPQLLFSKIVMPKKSLTGALQWLEQLTLVKWGYQAMEEIVKRSPDWGKIGESILWLGLIGGVLVLLSALILKLKESL
;
A
#
# COMPACT_ATOMS: atom_id res chain seq x y z
N MET A 1 -12.02 -2.69 -21.23
CA MET A 1 -11.52 -3.98 -20.68
C MET A 1 -12.68 -4.64 -19.95
N LYS A 2 -13.16 -5.82 -20.40
CA LYS A 2 -14.17 -6.59 -19.66
C LYS A 2 -13.46 -7.43 -18.60
N LEU A 3 -13.97 -7.45 -17.37
CA LEU A 3 -13.43 -8.30 -16.32
C LEU A 3 -14.03 -9.70 -16.42
N ASN A 4 -13.22 -10.69 -16.79
CA ASN A 4 -13.63 -12.09 -16.74
C ASN A 4 -13.52 -12.62 -15.31
N ARG A 5 -14.66 -12.64 -14.60
CA ARG A 5 -14.72 -13.04 -13.18
C ARG A 5 -14.30 -14.49 -12.95
N TYR A 6 -14.58 -15.39 -13.89
CA TYR A 6 -14.18 -16.78 -13.80
C TYR A 6 -12.65 -16.92 -13.83
N GLN A 7 -11.99 -16.29 -14.84
CA GLN A 7 -10.53 -16.27 -14.90
C GLN A 7 -9.91 -15.64 -13.65
N ALA A 8 -10.46 -14.52 -13.17
CA ALA A 8 -9.96 -13.87 -11.96
C ALA A 8 -10.06 -14.76 -10.73
N GLY A 9 -11.13 -15.54 -10.57
CA GLY A 9 -11.29 -16.50 -9.47
C GLY A 9 -10.26 -17.63 -9.50
N VAL A 10 -10.11 -18.30 -10.64
CA VAL A 10 -9.13 -19.38 -10.82
C VAL A 10 -7.69 -18.88 -10.58
N LEU A 11 -7.38 -17.69 -11.09
CA LEU A 11 -6.05 -17.08 -10.88
C LEU A 11 -5.81 -16.71 -9.40
N ALA A 12 -6.85 -16.24 -8.71
CA ALA A 12 -6.76 -15.89 -7.29
C ALA A 12 -6.51 -17.13 -6.43
N GLU A 13 -7.23 -18.24 -6.69
CA GLU A 13 -7.03 -19.51 -6.00
C GLU A 13 -5.60 -20.02 -6.20
N ARG A 14 -5.14 -20.12 -7.46
CA ARG A 14 -3.76 -20.51 -7.76
C ARG A 14 -2.74 -19.60 -7.07
N TYR A 15 -2.96 -18.30 -7.10
CA TYR A 15 -2.03 -17.35 -6.47
C TYR A 15 -1.98 -17.52 -4.96
N LEU A 16 -3.13 -17.78 -4.33
CA LEU A 16 -3.20 -18.05 -2.90
C LEU A 16 -2.44 -19.34 -2.54
N ASP A 17 -2.61 -20.42 -3.32
CA ASP A 17 -1.89 -21.67 -3.10
C ASP A 17 -0.38 -21.51 -3.21
N VAL A 18 0.08 -20.78 -4.25
CA VAL A 18 1.52 -20.47 -4.44
C VAL A 18 2.04 -19.61 -3.28
N PHE A 19 1.26 -18.64 -2.82
CA PHE A 19 1.66 -17.76 -1.72
C PHE A 19 1.73 -18.53 -0.39
N LEU A 20 0.74 -19.38 -0.11
CA LEU A 20 0.74 -20.23 1.10
C LEU A 20 1.85 -21.30 1.07
N GLY A 21 2.30 -21.68 -0.10
CA GLY A 21 3.46 -22.57 -0.30
C GLY A 21 4.82 -21.86 -0.15
N ASP A 22 4.88 -20.52 -0.01
CA ASP A 22 6.11 -19.76 0.22
C ASP A 22 6.29 -19.40 1.71
N PRO A 23 7.01 -20.23 2.49
CA PRO A 23 7.19 -19.97 3.92
C PRO A 23 7.97 -18.69 4.20
N THR A 24 8.83 -18.28 3.28
CA THR A 24 9.60 -17.03 3.40
C THR A 24 8.71 -15.81 3.25
N GLY A 25 7.84 -15.81 2.24
CA GLY A 25 6.86 -14.75 2.03
C GLY A 25 5.89 -14.62 3.21
N LEU A 26 5.38 -15.75 3.72
CA LEU A 26 4.50 -15.78 4.89
C LEU A 26 5.21 -15.28 6.15
N PHE A 27 6.46 -15.67 6.37
CA PHE A 27 7.24 -15.19 7.51
C PHE A 27 7.35 -13.66 7.48
N PHE A 28 7.75 -13.08 6.35
CA PHE A 28 7.89 -11.61 6.24
C PHE A 28 6.55 -10.89 6.33
N LEU A 29 5.47 -11.46 5.81
CA LEU A 29 4.13 -10.89 5.92
C LEU A 29 3.71 -10.68 7.39
N VAL A 30 4.05 -11.63 8.28
CA VAL A 30 3.71 -11.60 9.71
C VAL A 30 4.78 -10.87 10.53
N PHE A 31 6.04 -11.15 10.27
CA PHE A 31 7.16 -10.59 11.01
C PHE A 31 7.27 -9.06 10.87
N GLN A 32 7.09 -8.55 9.66
CA GLN A 32 7.26 -7.14 9.35
C GLN A 32 6.33 -6.21 10.16
N PRO A 33 5.00 -6.42 10.21
CA PRO A 33 4.12 -5.57 11.01
C PRO A 33 4.36 -5.71 12.51
N ILE A 34 4.70 -6.90 13.00
CA ILE A 34 5.00 -7.13 14.42
C ILE A 34 6.29 -6.40 14.81
N ALA A 35 7.36 -6.54 14.02
CA ALA A 35 8.62 -5.87 14.28
C ALA A 35 8.46 -4.35 14.32
N VAL A 36 7.76 -3.78 13.33
CA VAL A 36 7.51 -2.33 13.30
C VAL A 36 6.59 -1.88 14.43
N ALA A 37 5.58 -2.68 14.82
CA ALA A 37 4.73 -2.38 15.97
C ALA A 37 5.51 -2.35 17.28
N ILE A 38 6.41 -3.32 17.50
CA ILE A 38 7.29 -3.36 18.68
C ILE A 38 8.22 -2.14 18.69
N CYS A 39 8.89 -1.85 17.57
CA CYS A 39 9.77 -0.68 17.48
C CYS A 39 9.01 0.61 17.76
N THR A 40 7.83 0.79 17.16
CA THR A 40 6.97 1.94 17.40
C THR A 40 6.54 2.00 18.87
N GLY A 41 6.13 0.88 19.45
CA GLY A 41 5.77 0.77 20.86
C GLY A 41 6.89 1.21 21.79
N LEU A 42 8.11 0.72 21.56
CA LEU A 42 9.28 1.06 22.38
C LEU A 42 9.66 2.54 22.27
N VAL A 43 9.59 3.13 21.07
CA VAL A 43 9.95 4.54 20.84
C VAL A 43 8.98 5.51 21.55
N TRP A 44 7.68 5.19 21.54
CA TRP A 44 6.66 6.06 22.15
C TRP A 44 6.17 5.58 23.52
N GLN A 45 6.76 4.55 24.10
CA GLN A 45 6.39 4.04 25.43
C GLN A 45 6.48 5.15 26.49
N GLY A 46 5.39 5.35 27.24
CA GLY A 46 5.32 6.38 28.29
C GLY A 46 5.14 7.81 27.79
N THR A 47 4.98 8.03 26.49
CA THR A 47 4.68 9.34 25.91
C THR A 47 3.25 9.40 25.38
N GLN A 48 2.71 10.62 25.27
CA GLN A 48 1.42 10.82 24.60
C GLN A 48 1.58 10.61 23.09
N ALA A 49 0.48 10.20 22.44
CA ALA A 49 0.47 10.03 21.00
C ALA A 49 0.74 11.37 20.29
N THR A 50 1.81 11.40 19.51
CA THR A 50 2.26 12.59 18.77
C THR A 50 1.80 12.55 17.30
N PRO A 51 1.70 13.71 16.62
CA PRO A 51 1.45 13.73 15.16
C PRO A 51 2.43 12.85 14.37
N THR A 52 3.69 12.78 14.81
CA THR A 52 4.73 11.95 14.19
C THR A 52 4.42 10.45 14.32
N LEU A 53 3.81 10.00 15.42
CA LEU A 53 3.37 8.61 15.56
C LEU A 53 2.36 8.24 14.46
N TYR A 54 1.32 9.04 14.29
CA TYR A 54 0.28 8.78 13.27
C TYR A 54 0.83 8.81 11.85
N PHE A 55 1.80 9.69 11.60
CA PHE A 55 2.53 9.69 10.34
C PHE A 55 3.30 8.39 10.11
N VAL A 56 4.02 7.90 11.12
CA VAL A 56 4.76 6.63 11.05
C VAL A 56 3.82 5.46 10.79
N LEU A 57 2.63 5.42 11.41
CA LEU A 57 1.65 4.37 11.19
C LEU A 57 1.19 4.32 9.72
N VAL A 58 0.89 5.47 9.13
CA VAL A 58 0.48 5.58 7.72
C VAL A 58 1.62 5.21 6.79
N PHE A 59 2.81 5.74 7.02
CA PHE A 59 3.99 5.47 6.20
C PHE A 59 4.37 3.99 6.23
N ALA A 60 4.34 3.35 7.41
CA ALA A 60 4.59 1.93 7.57
C ALA A 60 3.56 1.08 6.79
N ALA A 61 2.28 1.46 6.83
CA ALA A 61 1.24 0.75 6.08
C ALA A 61 1.46 0.82 4.56
N ILE A 62 1.80 2.01 4.02
CA ILE A 62 2.16 2.18 2.61
C ILE A 62 3.40 1.34 2.25
N PHE A 63 4.40 1.34 3.12
CA PHE A 63 5.61 0.56 2.96
C PHE A 63 5.31 -0.94 2.89
N PHE A 64 4.49 -1.47 3.81
CA PHE A 64 4.09 -2.88 3.83
C PHE A 64 3.41 -3.28 2.51
N GLY A 65 2.39 -2.50 2.09
CA GLY A 65 1.69 -2.75 0.84
C GLY A 65 2.63 -2.75 -0.37
N CYS A 66 3.52 -1.76 -0.45
CA CYS A 66 4.47 -1.62 -1.54
C CYS A 66 5.46 -2.81 -1.61
N VAL A 67 6.05 -3.21 -0.48
CA VAL A 67 7.00 -4.34 -0.40
C VAL A 67 6.33 -5.65 -0.76
N ASN A 68 5.12 -5.89 -0.25
CA ASN A 68 4.38 -7.13 -0.56
C ASN A 68 4.07 -7.28 -2.05
N ALA A 69 3.82 -6.16 -2.75
CA ALA A 69 3.36 -6.19 -4.14
C ALA A 69 4.48 -5.97 -5.18
N CYS A 70 5.63 -5.40 -4.79
CA CYS A 70 6.65 -4.95 -5.75
C CYS A 70 7.28 -6.07 -6.58
N ARG A 71 7.20 -7.33 -6.17
CA ARG A 71 7.73 -8.49 -6.92
C ARG A 71 6.67 -9.35 -7.60
N GLU A 72 5.39 -9.10 -7.31
CA GLU A 72 4.31 -10.04 -7.63
C GLU A 72 4.03 -10.23 -9.12
N ILE A 73 4.31 -9.26 -9.95
CA ILE A 73 4.16 -9.35 -11.41
C ILE A 73 5.48 -9.85 -12.04
N VAL A 74 6.61 -9.28 -11.61
CA VAL A 74 7.91 -9.57 -12.24
C VAL A 74 8.34 -11.03 -12.04
N LYS A 75 8.06 -11.63 -10.86
CA LYS A 75 8.39 -13.04 -10.59
C LYS A 75 7.61 -14.03 -11.47
N GLU A 76 6.43 -13.68 -11.93
CA GLU A 76 5.57 -14.53 -12.76
C GLU A 76 5.59 -14.13 -14.25
N LYS A 77 6.48 -13.22 -14.66
CA LYS A 77 6.50 -12.68 -16.03
C LYS A 77 6.49 -13.77 -17.11
N ALA A 78 7.28 -14.83 -16.96
CA ALA A 78 7.36 -15.90 -17.94
C ALA A 78 6.08 -16.75 -18.01
N ILE A 79 5.40 -16.94 -16.88
CA ILE A 79 4.12 -17.65 -16.80
C ILE A 79 3.03 -16.77 -17.43
N PHE A 80 2.96 -15.49 -17.05
CA PHE A 80 2.04 -14.52 -17.59
C PHE A 80 2.11 -14.45 -19.12
N GLN A 81 3.30 -14.34 -19.69
CA GLN A 81 3.49 -14.29 -21.14
C GLN A 81 2.93 -15.54 -21.85
N ARG A 82 3.14 -16.74 -21.30
CA ARG A 82 2.59 -17.98 -21.88
C ARG A 82 1.07 -18.03 -21.79
N GLU A 83 0.51 -17.64 -20.65
CA GLU A 83 -0.95 -17.63 -20.44
C GLU A 83 -1.66 -16.59 -21.32
N ARG A 84 -0.97 -15.47 -21.64
CA ARG A 84 -1.49 -14.48 -22.59
C ARG A 84 -1.70 -15.06 -24.00
N LEU A 85 -0.85 -15.94 -24.45
CA LEU A 85 -0.99 -16.60 -25.76
C LEU A 85 -2.24 -17.48 -25.85
N VAL A 86 -2.75 -17.97 -24.72
CA VAL A 86 -3.99 -18.78 -24.65
C VAL A 86 -5.20 -17.99 -24.17
N GLY A 87 -5.13 -16.64 -24.18
CA GLY A 87 -6.30 -15.77 -23.96
C GLY A 87 -6.52 -15.27 -22.54
N LEU A 88 -5.47 -15.25 -21.69
CA LEU A 88 -5.57 -14.63 -20.39
C LEU A 88 -5.86 -13.13 -20.50
N GLU A 89 -6.85 -12.60 -19.77
CA GLU A 89 -7.15 -11.18 -19.70
C GLU A 89 -6.28 -10.46 -18.64
N ILE A 90 -5.63 -9.35 -19.02
CA ILE A 90 -4.80 -8.53 -18.10
C ILE A 90 -5.61 -8.03 -16.90
N SER A 91 -6.88 -7.66 -17.14
CA SER A 91 -7.79 -7.20 -16.07
C SER A 91 -8.05 -8.30 -15.03
N ALA A 92 -8.25 -9.55 -15.47
CA ALA A 92 -8.47 -10.68 -14.58
C ALA A 92 -7.19 -11.00 -13.78
N TYR A 93 -6.02 -10.92 -14.42
CA TYR A 93 -4.72 -11.14 -13.78
C TYR A 93 -4.44 -10.11 -12.68
N ILE A 94 -4.58 -8.82 -12.97
CA ILE A 94 -4.33 -7.76 -11.96
C ILE A 94 -5.38 -7.81 -10.85
N ALA A 95 -6.66 -8.05 -11.18
CA ALA A 95 -7.72 -8.15 -10.18
C ALA A 95 -7.50 -9.32 -9.22
N SER A 96 -7.03 -10.47 -9.69
CA SER A 96 -6.69 -11.62 -8.84
C SER A 96 -5.55 -11.29 -7.87
N LYS A 97 -4.47 -10.67 -8.37
CA LYS A 97 -3.34 -10.23 -7.53
C LYS A 97 -3.77 -9.23 -6.48
N LEU A 98 -4.47 -8.18 -6.90
CA LEU A 98 -4.96 -7.14 -5.99
C LEU A 98 -5.91 -7.71 -4.92
N GLY A 99 -6.81 -8.62 -5.31
CA GLY A 99 -7.76 -9.23 -4.38
C GLY A 99 -7.08 -10.04 -3.27
N ILE A 100 -6.12 -10.89 -3.62
CA ILE A 100 -5.37 -11.68 -2.63
C ILE A 100 -4.47 -10.80 -1.77
N LEU A 101 -3.74 -9.85 -2.38
CA LEU A 101 -2.91 -8.90 -1.63
C LEU A 101 -3.75 -8.03 -0.69
N ALA A 102 -4.98 -7.66 -1.07
CA ALA A 102 -5.90 -6.93 -0.20
C ALA A 102 -6.34 -7.79 0.99
N MET A 103 -6.66 -9.06 0.76
CA MET A 103 -7.04 -9.98 1.84
C MET A 103 -5.89 -10.22 2.83
N LEU A 104 -4.69 -10.49 2.33
CA LEU A 104 -3.49 -10.65 3.15
C LEU A 104 -3.12 -9.35 3.88
N GLY A 105 -3.23 -8.22 3.17
CA GLY A 105 -3.01 -6.88 3.72
C GLY A 105 -3.99 -6.52 4.85
N LEU A 106 -5.22 -7.02 4.81
CA LEU A 106 -6.16 -6.85 5.92
C LEU A 106 -5.64 -7.53 7.19
N GLY A 107 -5.19 -8.79 7.08
CA GLY A 107 -4.57 -9.50 8.19
C GLY A 107 -3.34 -8.76 8.73
N GLN A 108 -2.48 -8.27 7.83
CA GLN A 108 -1.29 -7.49 8.19
C GLN A 108 -1.65 -6.17 8.90
N THR A 109 -2.68 -5.48 8.42
CA THR A 109 -3.19 -4.24 9.06
C THR A 109 -3.70 -4.51 10.48
N LEU A 110 -4.43 -5.60 10.67
CA LEU A 110 -4.92 -5.99 12.00
C LEU A 110 -3.76 -6.30 12.95
N LEU A 111 -2.79 -7.10 12.51
CA LEU A 111 -1.59 -7.40 13.30
C LEU A 111 -0.83 -6.14 13.68
N PHE A 112 -0.63 -5.22 12.73
CA PHE A 112 0.07 -3.97 12.97
C PHE A 112 -0.68 -3.07 13.94
N TYR A 113 -1.97 -2.82 13.68
CA TYR A 113 -2.79 -1.93 14.50
C TYR A 113 -2.92 -2.42 15.93
N PHE A 114 -3.26 -3.71 16.13
CA PHE A 114 -3.38 -4.27 17.46
C PHE A 114 -2.03 -4.41 18.16
N GLY A 115 -0.96 -4.70 17.40
CA GLY A 115 0.41 -4.70 17.93
C GLY A 115 0.81 -3.33 18.49
N VAL A 116 0.56 -2.25 17.75
CA VAL A 116 0.83 -0.89 18.25
C VAL A 116 -0.07 -0.54 19.44
N ARG A 117 -1.35 -0.89 19.38
CA ARG A 117 -2.32 -0.59 20.44
C ARG A 117 -2.04 -1.34 21.74
N TYR A 118 -1.33 -2.45 21.68
CA TYR A 118 -0.87 -3.17 22.88
C TYR A 118 0.12 -2.34 23.70
N PHE A 119 0.99 -1.57 23.07
CA PHE A 119 1.98 -0.73 23.73
C PHE A 119 1.51 0.70 24.00
N LEU A 120 0.61 1.22 23.14
CA LEU A 120 0.26 2.64 23.10
C LEU A 120 -1.26 2.85 23.14
N VAL A 121 -1.68 3.90 23.87
CA VAL A 121 -3.06 4.37 23.82
C VAL A 121 -3.18 5.32 22.62
N LEU A 122 -3.91 4.90 21.60
CA LEU A 122 -4.21 5.71 20.41
C LEU A 122 -5.52 6.47 20.64
N GLU A 123 -5.48 7.79 20.45
CA GLU A 123 -6.64 8.67 20.52
C GLU A 123 -7.43 8.66 19.22
N GLY A 124 -8.77 8.74 19.31
CA GLY A 124 -9.66 8.77 18.14
C GLY A 124 -10.47 7.48 17.94
N ASN A 125 -11.25 7.44 16.86
CA ASN A 125 -12.09 6.29 16.55
C ASN A 125 -11.27 5.10 16.01
N PRO A 126 -11.27 3.94 16.70
CA PRO A 126 -10.44 2.79 16.33
C PRO A 126 -10.75 2.24 14.94
N LEU A 127 -12.03 2.22 14.55
CA LEU A 127 -12.46 1.67 13.26
C LEU A 127 -12.00 2.55 12.10
N LEU A 128 -12.07 3.89 12.27
CA LEU A 128 -11.59 4.82 11.25
C LEU A 128 -10.08 4.77 11.09
N MET A 129 -9.34 4.63 12.19
CA MET A 129 -7.89 4.44 12.14
C MET A 129 -7.51 3.17 11.38
N LEU A 130 -8.16 2.06 11.73
CA LEU A 130 -7.95 0.79 11.05
C LEU A 130 -8.27 0.90 9.55
N ALA A 131 -9.39 1.55 9.19
CA ALA A 131 -9.78 1.78 7.80
C ALA A 131 -8.75 2.65 7.06
N THR A 132 -8.21 3.69 7.71
CA THR A 132 -7.20 4.58 7.13
C THR A 132 -5.86 3.86 6.92
N ILE A 133 -5.42 3.06 7.91
CA ILE A 133 -4.19 2.25 7.79
C ILE A 133 -4.36 1.23 6.65
N TYR A 134 -5.52 0.57 6.57
CA TYR A 134 -5.81 -0.39 5.50
C TYR A 134 -5.87 0.27 4.12
N ALA A 135 -6.55 1.42 3.99
CA ALA A 135 -6.59 2.18 2.72
C ALA A 135 -5.18 2.63 2.29
N SER A 136 -4.35 3.04 3.24
CA SER A 136 -2.94 3.40 3.01
C SER A 136 -2.13 2.20 2.53
N LEU A 137 -2.31 1.03 3.14
CA LEU A 137 -1.67 -0.23 2.73
C LEU A 137 -2.11 -0.62 1.31
N LEU A 138 -3.39 -0.55 0.98
CA LEU A 138 -3.91 -0.85 -0.37
C LEU A 138 -3.34 0.08 -1.43
N SER A 139 -3.22 1.37 -1.12
CA SER A 139 -2.60 2.35 -2.03
C SER A 139 -1.11 2.06 -2.22
N GLY A 140 -0.41 1.65 -1.16
CA GLY A 140 0.97 1.14 -1.22
C GLY A 140 1.09 -0.13 -2.06
N THR A 141 0.13 -1.06 -1.95
CA THR A 141 0.04 -2.27 -2.79
C THR A 141 -0.10 -1.90 -4.27
N ALA A 142 -0.94 -0.92 -4.60
CA ALA A 142 -1.08 -0.43 -5.97
C ALA A 142 0.23 0.17 -6.51
N LEU A 143 0.97 0.93 -5.68
CA LEU A 143 2.29 1.45 -6.02
C LEU A 143 3.29 0.31 -6.27
N GLY A 144 3.31 -0.71 -5.40
CA GLY A 144 4.16 -1.89 -5.55
C GLY A 144 3.86 -2.67 -6.84
N LEU A 145 2.60 -2.89 -7.18
CA LEU A 145 2.21 -3.51 -8.46
C LEU A 145 2.69 -2.68 -9.65
N GLY A 146 2.62 -1.35 -9.57
CA GLY A 146 3.17 -0.44 -10.58
C GLY A 146 4.67 -0.62 -10.79
N ILE A 147 5.43 -0.67 -9.70
CA ILE A 147 6.88 -0.96 -9.74
C ILE A 147 7.12 -2.32 -10.37
N SER A 148 6.39 -3.36 -9.94
CA SER A 148 6.53 -4.72 -10.44
C SER A 148 6.26 -4.84 -11.94
N ALA A 149 5.29 -4.07 -12.47
CA ALA A 149 4.99 -4.03 -13.89
C ALA A 149 6.08 -3.34 -14.72
N LEU A 150 6.78 -2.35 -14.14
CA LEU A 150 7.83 -1.57 -14.82
C LEU A 150 9.14 -2.34 -14.99
N VAL A 151 9.55 -3.07 -13.97
CA VAL A 151 10.89 -3.68 -13.88
C VAL A 151 11.01 -5.01 -14.64
N VAL A 152 12.24 -5.49 -14.75
CA VAL A 152 12.56 -6.76 -15.43
C VAL A 152 13.11 -7.84 -14.49
N SER A 153 13.48 -7.46 -13.26
CA SER A 153 14.01 -8.40 -12.25
C SER A 153 13.52 -8.07 -10.85
N ASP A 154 13.47 -9.09 -9.98
CA ASP A 154 13.06 -8.98 -8.58
C ASP A 154 13.97 -8.05 -7.77
N VAL A 155 15.28 -8.08 -8.06
CA VAL A 155 16.27 -7.22 -7.41
C VAL A 155 16.01 -5.75 -7.73
N MET A 156 15.71 -5.43 -8.99
CA MET A 156 15.37 -4.08 -9.41
C MET A 156 14.06 -3.61 -8.78
N ALA A 157 13.07 -4.51 -8.63
CA ALA A 157 11.82 -4.22 -7.96
C ALA A 157 12.05 -3.73 -6.52
N LEU A 158 12.83 -4.49 -5.74
CA LEU A 158 13.16 -4.13 -4.36
C LEU A 158 13.97 -2.83 -4.27
N ALA A 159 14.92 -2.61 -5.19
CA ALA A 159 15.72 -1.39 -5.21
C ALA A 159 14.91 -0.13 -5.51
N LEU A 160 13.81 -0.24 -6.26
CA LEU A 160 12.93 0.89 -6.58
C LEU A 160 11.96 1.24 -5.45
N VAL A 161 11.69 0.35 -4.49
CA VAL A 161 10.81 0.66 -3.35
C VAL A 161 11.28 1.88 -2.56
N PRO A 162 12.53 1.97 -2.09
CA PRO A 162 13.02 3.18 -1.43
C PRO A 162 12.96 4.43 -2.34
N VAL A 163 13.29 4.28 -3.62
CA VAL A 163 13.25 5.39 -4.58
C VAL A 163 11.84 5.96 -4.74
N ALA A 164 10.81 5.13 -4.67
CA ALA A 164 9.42 5.56 -4.73
C ALA A 164 8.88 6.12 -3.39
N LEU A 165 9.40 5.63 -2.26
CA LEU A 165 8.89 6.00 -0.93
C LEU A 165 9.61 7.19 -0.29
N ILE A 166 10.92 7.37 -0.55
CA ILE A 166 11.69 8.49 0.00
C ILE A 166 11.09 9.85 -0.40
N PRO A 167 10.73 10.11 -1.67
CA PRO A 167 10.07 11.36 -2.03
C PRO A 167 8.76 11.60 -1.28
N GLN A 168 7.97 10.55 -1.04
CA GLN A 168 6.72 10.67 -0.29
C GLN A 168 6.94 11.07 1.18
N LEU A 169 8.04 10.60 1.78
CA LEU A 169 8.45 11.02 3.11
C LEU A 169 8.91 12.49 3.10
N LEU A 170 9.73 12.89 2.12
CA LEU A 170 10.29 14.25 2.03
C LEU A 170 9.22 15.31 1.78
N PHE A 171 8.19 15.02 0.96
CA PHE A 171 7.08 15.94 0.67
C PHE A 171 6.00 15.94 1.74
N SER A 172 6.23 15.34 2.90
CA SER A 172 5.27 15.34 4.01
C SER A 172 5.37 16.61 4.84
N LYS A 173 4.23 17.09 5.36
CA LYS A 173 4.15 18.24 6.27
C LYS A 173 4.94 18.05 7.58
N ILE A 174 5.22 16.82 7.97
CA ILE A 174 6.01 16.50 9.17
C ILE A 174 7.48 16.82 8.98
N VAL A 175 8.02 16.56 7.79
CA VAL A 175 9.42 16.84 7.47
C VAL A 175 9.63 18.34 7.18
N MET A 176 8.63 19.01 6.60
CA MET A 176 8.69 20.42 6.22
C MET A 176 7.57 21.28 6.84
N PRO A 177 7.45 21.38 8.16
CA PRO A 177 6.28 21.97 8.82
C PRO A 177 6.14 23.49 8.63
N LYS A 178 7.21 24.22 8.27
CA LYS A 178 7.27 25.69 8.22
C LYS A 178 7.30 26.29 6.82
N LYS A 179 7.43 25.52 5.77
CA LYS A 179 7.42 26.00 4.38
C LYS A 179 6.14 25.54 3.70
N SER A 180 5.27 26.49 3.36
CA SER A 180 4.25 26.23 2.36
C SER A 180 4.96 25.88 1.05
N LEU A 181 4.81 24.65 0.59
CA LEU A 181 5.27 24.26 -0.73
C LEU A 181 4.54 25.14 -1.76
N THR A 182 5.26 25.81 -2.64
CA THR A 182 4.68 26.69 -3.65
C THR A 182 4.91 26.14 -5.05
N GLY A 183 3.98 26.40 -5.97
CA GLY A 183 4.12 26.00 -7.36
C GLY A 183 4.12 24.48 -7.60
N ALA A 184 5.07 23.98 -8.38
CA ALA A 184 5.15 22.58 -8.78
C ALA A 184 5.29 21.60 -7.59
N LEU A 185 5.93 22.00 -6.50
CA LEU A 185 6.10 21.19 -5.30
C LEU A 185 4.76 20.90 -4.59
N GLN A 186 3.82 21.85 -4.66
CA GLN A 186 2.48 21.67 -4.10
C GLN A 186 1.69 20.60 -4.85
N TRP A 187 1.83 20.53 -6.17
CA TRP A 187 1.24 19.47 -6.99
C TRP A 187 1.87 18.10 -6.68
N LEU A 188 3.18 18.03 -6.49
CA LEU A 188 3.87 16.80 -6.11
C LEU A 188 3.40 16.30 -4.74
N GLU A 189 3.23 17.19 -3.75
CA GLU A 189 2.66 16.82 -2.45
C GLU A 189 1.27 16.17 -2.60
N GLN A 190 0.40 16.73 -3.45
CA GLN A 190 -0.94 16.20 -3.67
C GLN A 190 -0.98 14.80 -4.28
N LEU A 191 0.07 14.41 -5.01
CA LEU A 191 0.21 13.07 -5.59
C LEU A 191 0.77 12.04 -4.59
N THR A 192 1.23 12.48 -3.40
CA THR A 192 1.77 11.55 -2.41
C THR A 192 0.66 10.84 -1.64
N LEU A 193 0.79 9.53 -1.50
CA LEU A 193 -0.13 8.70 -0.70
C LEU A 193 -0.07 9.07 0.80
N VAL A 194 1.14 9.36 1.27
CA VAL A 194 1.41 9.70 2.67
C VAL A 194 0.64 10.94 3.12
N LYS A 195 0.52 11.96 2.26
CA LYS A 195 -0.26 13.18 2.57
C LYS A 195 -1.68 12.85 2.97
N TRP A 196 -2.37 12.09 2.13
CA TRP A 196 -3.79 11.79 2.32
C TRP A 196 -4.04 10.85 3.49
N GLY A 197 -3.20 9.82 3.64
CA GLY A 197 -3.28 8.93 4.80
C GLY A 197 -3.05 9.67 6.12
N TYR A 198 -2.04 10.53 6.16
CA TYR A 198 -1.73 11.34 7.34
C TYR A 198 -2.82 12.38 7.64
N GLN A 199 -3.35 13.05 6.61
CA GLN A 199 -4.45 14.00 6.77
C GLN A 199 -5.71 13.34 7.37
N ALA A 200 -6.06 12.13 6.91
CA ALA A 200 -7.14 11.37 7.50
C ALA A 200 -6.88 11.05 8.98
N MET A 201 -5.67 10.59 9.32
CA MET A 201 -5.30 10.29 10.71
C MET A 201 -5.34 11.54 11.60
N GLU A 202 -4.80 12.66 11.12
CA GLU A 202 -4.82 13.94 11.84
C GLU A 202 -6.26 14.39 12.18
N GLU A 203 -7.20 14.23 11.23
CA GLU A 203 -8.60 14.58 11.47
C GLU A 203 -9.30 13.61 12.43
N ILE A 204 -8.98 12.31 12.39
CA ILE A 204 -9.58 11.29 13.27
C ILE A 204 -9.23 11.54 14.75
N VAL A 205 -8.04 12.08 15.02
CA VAL A 205 -7.54 12.33 16.38
C VAL A 205 -8.08 13.64 16.98
N LYS A 206 -8.60 14.54 16.17
CA LYS A 206 -9.19 15.79 16.67
C LYS A 206 -10.42 15.54 17.55
N ARG A 207 -10.64 16.39 18.55
CA ARG A 207 -11.84 16.33 19.39
C ARG A 207 -13.15 16.50 18.62
N SER A 208 -13.11 17.24 17.50
CA SER A 208 -14.22 17.42 16.56
C SER A 208 -13.76 17.00 15.16
N PRO A 209 -13.87 15.70 14.79
CA PRO A 209 -13.45 15.21 13.49
C PRO A 209 -14.28 15.81 12.36
N ASP A 210 -13.62 16.28 11.32
CA ASP A 210 -14.29 16.69 10.08
C ASP A 210 -14.46 15.46 9.17
N TRP A 211 -15.67 14.91 9.17
CA TRP A 211 -16.02 13.72 8.36
C TRP A 211 -15.82 13.93 6.86
N GLY A 212 -16.03 15.18 6.40
CA GLY A 212 -15.81 15.52 4.99
C GLY A 212 -14.35 15.33 4.58
N LYS A 213 -13.42 15.83 5.40
CA LYS A 213 -11.98 15.70 5.14
C LYS A 213 -11.46 14.26 5.27
N ILE A 214 -12.01 13.49 6.22
CA ILE A 214 -11.68 12.06 6.34
C ILE A 214 -12.12 11.32 5.08
N GLY A 215 -13.38 11.53 4.65
CA GLY A 215 -13.92 10.93 3.43
C GLY A 215 -13.14 11.33 2.18
N GLU A 216 -12.83 12.62 2.04
CA GLU A 216 -12.00 13.15 0.95
C GLU A 216 -10.63 12.47 0.91
N SER A 217 -9.97 12.36 2.04
CA SER A 217 -8.63 11.76 2.12
C SER A 217 -8.63 10.27 1.74
N ILE A 218 -9.60 9.50 2.22
CA ILE A 218 -9.76 8.09 1.85
C ILE A 218 -10.10 7.95 0.37
N LEU A 219 -10.93 8.84 -0.18
CA LEU A 219 -11.27 8.87 -1.59
C LEU A 219 -10.04 9.15 -2.46
N TRP A 220 -9.21 10.12 -2.10
CA TRP A 220 -7.97 10.41 -2.81
C TRP A 220 -6.97 9.24 -2.76
N LEU A 221 -6.84 8.55 -1.61
CA LEU A 221 -6.05 7.32 -1.52
C LEU A 221 -6.56 6.26 -2.51
N GLY A 222 -7.87 6.06 -2.56
CA GLY A 222 -8.49 5.12 -3.50
C GLY A 222 -8.31 5.53 -4.96
N LEU A 223 -8.45 6.82 -5.29
CA LEU A 223 -8.27 7.33 -6.66
C LEU A 223 -6.83 7.18 -7.13
N ILE A 224 -5.86 7.61 -6.33
CA ILE A 224 -4.43 7.48 -6.69
C ILE A 224 -4.06 6.00 -6.81
N GLY A 225 -4.50 5.15 -5.88
CA GLY A 225 -4.30 3.71 -5.95
C GLY A 225 -4.94 3.10 -7.20
N GLY A 226 -6.17 3.49 -7.53
CA GLY A 226 -6.87 3.05 -8.75
C GLY A 226 -6.14 3.45 -10.03
N VAL A 227 -5.64 4.69 -10.11
CA VAL A 227 -4.82 5.16 -11.23
C VAL A 227 -3.53 4.34 -11.36
N LEU A 228 -2.85 4.04 -10.24
CA LEU A 228 -1.63 3.21 -10.24
C LEU A 228 -1.91 1.79 -10.73
N VAL A 229 -3.04 1.19 -10.35
CA VAL A 229 -3.46 -0.14 -10.83
C VAL A 229 -3.76 -0.10 -12.35
N LEU A 230 -4.44 0.94 -12.83
CA LEU A 230 -4.71 1.13 -14.27
C LEU A 230 -3.40 1.32 -15.06
N LEU A 231 -2.47 2.09 -14.53
CA LEU A 231 -1.14 2.27 -15.14
C LEU A 231 -0.38 0.93 -15.20
N SER A 232 -0.46 0.11 -14.16
CA SER A 232 0.13 -1.24 -14.15
C SER A 232 -0.43 -2.11 -15.28
N ALA A 233 -1.76 -2.06 -15.49
CA ALA A 233 -2.42 -2.77 -16.59
C ALA A 233 -1.99 -2.25 -17.97
N LEU A 234 -1.86 -0.94 -18.13
CA LEU A 234 -1.40 -0.32 -19.38
C LEU A 234 0.05 -0.70 -19.69
N ILE A 235 0.93 -0.67 -18.69
CA ILE A 235 2.34 -1.06 -18.85
C ILE A 235 2.45 -2.51 -19.30
N LEU A 236 1.69 -3.43 -18.70
CA LEU A 236 1.66 -4.83 -19.13
C LEU A 236 1.19 -4.97 -20.57
N LYS A 237 0.15 -4.22 -20.97
CA LYS A 237 -0.37 -4.23 -22.33
C LYS A 237 0.65 -3.69 -23.35
N LEU A 238 1.39 -2.63 -23.00
CA LEU A 238 2.40 -2.05 -23.88
C LEU A 238 3.62 -2.99 -24.05
N LYS A 239 4.00 -3.72 -22.99
CA LYS A 239 5.11 -4.69 -23.03
C LYS A 239 4.79 -5.94 -23.86
N GLU A 240 3.53 -6.20 -24.19
CA GLU A 240 3.12 -7.27 -25.10
C GLU A 240 3.24 -6.87 -26.56
N SER A 241 3.15 -5.57 -26.85
CA SER A 241 3.22 -5.06 -28.23
C SER A 241 4.64 -4.81 -28.72
N LEU A 242 5.63 -5.02 -27.86
CA LEU A 242 7.08 -4.92 -28.16
C LEU A 242 7.74 -6.28 -28.20
#